data_6abd31ad35b335c7c3708ac11b3ef4f4
#
_entry.id   6abd31ad35b335c7c3708ac11b3ef4f4
#
_cell.length_a   1.000
_cell.length_b   1.000
_cell.length_c   1.000
_cell.angle_alpha   90.00
_cell.angle_beta   90.00
_cell.angle_gamma   90.00
#
_symmetry.space_group_name_H-M   'P 1'
#
loop_
_entity.id
_entity.type
_entity.pdbx_description
1 polymer ?
#
loop_
_entity_poly.entity_id
_entity_poly.type
_entity_poly.pdbx_seq_one_letter_code
_entity_poly.pdbx_strand_id
1 'polypeptide(L)'
;MKLSIVIPAYNEGPTIHRILNKIKAVNLVAGIGKEIIIVNDCSKDNTEEAILAYKAANPDLPITYYKHEVNMGKGAALHTGIKIATGDYVIIQDADLEYDPEEYNVLLKPFLDGFADVVYGTRFMGGNPHRILFFWHSIGNRWLTLASNMLTNLNLTDMETCYKVFKREIIQGIKLEEKRFGFEPEVTAKISQIPKIRLYEVGISYYGRTYEEGKKIGWKDAFRALYCIVKYNIFKK
;
A
#
# COMPACT_ATOMS: atom_id res chain seq x y z
N MET A 1 13.29 -9.66 13.49
CA MET A 1 12.63 -8.60 12.68
C MET A 1 11.17 -9.00 12.43
N LYS A 2 10.31 -8.03 12.21
CA LYS A 2 8.87 -8.25 12.00
C LYS A 2 8.32 -7.31 10.91
N LEU A 3 7.43 -7.81 10.05
CA LEU A 3 6.70 -7.06 9.03
C LEU A 3 5.28 -6.80 9.51
N SER A 4 4.87 -5.54 9.60
CA SER A 4 3.48 -5.13 9.80
C SER A 4 2.79 -4.99 8.44
N ILE A 5 1.74 -5.77 8.22
CA ILE A 5 0.95 -5.77 6.99
C ILE A 5 -0.33 -5.00 7.27
N VAL A 6 -0.43 -3.78 6.75
CA VAL A 6 -1.58 -2.89 6.95
C VAL A 6 -2.57 -3.08 5.82
N ILE A 7 -3.78 -3.50 6.17
CA ILE A 7 -4.87 -3.80 5.22
C ILE A 7 -6.05 -2.86 5.48
N PRO A 8 -6.24 -1.82 4.63
CA PRO A 8 -7.46 -1.04 4.65
C PRO A 8 -8.59 -1.87 4.01
N ALA A 9 -9.72 -2.02 4.68
CA ALA A 9 -10.86 -2.80 4.21
C ALA A 9 -12.15 -1.95 4.17
N TYR A 10 -12.82 -1.93 3.02
CA TYR A 10 -14.15 -1.34 2.86
C TYR A 10 -14.98 -2.10 1.84
N ASN A 11 -16.00 -2.82 2.31
CA ASN A 11 -16.84 -3.70 1.50
C ASN A 11 -16.01 -4.75 0.75
N GLU A 12 -15.24 -5.54 1.50
CA GLU A 12 -14.33 -6.58 1.01
C GLU A 12 -14.71 -7.97 1.56
N GLY A 13 -15.95 -8.15 2.00
CA GLY A 13 -16.44 -9.43 2.53
C GLY A 13 -16.13 -10.64 1.65
N PRO A 14 -16.31 -10.57 0.31
CA PRO A 14 -15.99 -11.68 -0.59
C PRO A 14 -14.51 -11.98 -0.78
N THR A 15 -13.64 -11.00 -0.55
CA THR A 15 -12.20 -11.08 -0.89
C THR A 15 -11.29 -11.22 0.33
N ILE A 16 -11.69 -10.67 1.48
CA ILE A 16 -10.83 -10.55 2.66
C ILE A 16 -10.25 -11.89 3.15
N HIS A 17 -11.03 -12.96 3.18
CA HIS A 17 -10.54 -14.27 3.59
C HIS A 17 -9.50 -14.84 2.60
N ARG A 18 -9.61 -14.51 1.32
CA ARG A 18 -8.70 -14.98 0.26
C ARG A 18 -7.34 -14.33 0.38
N ILE A 19 -7.30 -13.00 0.60
CA ILE A 19 -6.02 -12.29 0.80
C ILE A 19 -5.36 -12.72 2.11
N LEU A 20 -6.12 -12.92 3.19
CA LEU A 20 -5.59 -13.39 4.47
C LEU A 20 -4.99 -14.81 4.36
N ASN A 21 -5.61 -15.71 3.58
CA ASN A 21 -5.03 -17.03 3.28
C ASN A 21 -3.70 -16.92 2.53
N LYS A 22 -3.61 -16.05 1.52
CA LYS A 22 -2.34 -15.80 0.82
C LYS A 22 -1.27 -15.28 1.77
N ILE A 23 -1.59 -14.26 2.58
CA ILE A 23 -0.66 -13.70 3.56
C ILE A 23 -0.21 -14.75 4.58
N LYS A 24 -1.12 -15.62 5.03
CA LYS A 24 -0.79 -16.72 5.95
C LYS A 24 0.22 -17.67 5.33
N ALA A 25 0.04 -18.02 4.06
CA ALA A 25 0.85 -19.01 3.34
C ALA A 25 2.29 -18.54 3.06
N VAL A 26 2.52 -17.24 2.89
CA VAL A 26 3.85 -16.71 2.57
C VAL A 26 4.83 -16.97 3.71
N ASN A 27 5.97 -17.56 3.39
CA ASN A 27 7.12 -17.66 4.28
C ASN A 27 8.08 -16.49 4.00
N LEU A 28 8.22 -15.60 4.99
CA LEU A 28 9.11 -14.46 4.84
C LEU A 28 10.58 -14.85 4.98
N VAL A 29 11.41 -14.25 4.14
CA VAL A 29 12.87 -14.45 4.15
C VAL A 29 13.48 -14.11 5.52
N ALA A 30 14.64 -14.68 5.81
CA ALA A 30 15.41 -14.43 7.04
C ALA A 30 14.62 -14.65 8.35
N GLY A 31 13.55 -15.44 8.34
CA GLY A 31 12.72 -15.71 9.53
C GLY A 31 11.98 -14.48 10.06
N ILE A 32 11.72 -13.49 9.22
CA ILE A 32 10.93 -12.31 9.59
C ILE A 32 9.52 -12.74 10.02
N GLY A 33 9.10 -12.34 11.22
CA GLY A 33 7.73 -12.55 11.69
C GLY A 33 6.74 -11.64 10.98
N LYS A 34 5.45 -12.02 11.01
CA LYS A 34 4.35 -11.20 10.45
C LYS A 34 3.43 -10.72 11.56
N GLU A 35 2.88 -9.52 11.44
CA GLU A 35 1.65 -9.10 12.08
C GLU A 35 0.72 -8.50 11.02
N ILE A 36 -0.56 -8.76 11.16
CA ILE A 36 -1.59 -8.29 10.23
C ILE A 36 -2.45 -7.27 10.96
N ILE A 37 -2.60 -6.09 10.35
CA ILE A 37 -3.39 -4.99 10.91
C ILE A 37 -4.49 -4.68 9.91
N ILE A 38 -5.73 -5.03 10.26
CA ILE A 38 -6.90 -4.80 9.40
C ILE A 38 -7.68 -3.62 9.95
N VAL A 39 -7.83 -2.58 9.13
CA VAL A 39 -8.64 -1.41 9.47
C VAL A 39 -9.88 -1.41 8.60
N ASN A 40 -11.02 -1.76 9.20
CA ASN A 40 -12.33 -1.71 8.57
C ASN A 40 -12.86 -0.27 8.59
N ASP A 41 -12.96 0.35 7.42
CA ASP A 41 -13.40 1.73 7.26
C ASP A 41 -14.95 1.84 7.19
N CYS A 42 -15.62 1.29 8.21
CA CYS A 42 -17.08 1.26 8.34
C CYS A 42 -17.77 0.58 7.15
N SER A 43 -17.37 -0.67 6.84
CA SER A 43 -18.02 -1.50 5.81
C SER A 43 -19.52 -1.70 6.10
N LYS A 44 -20.30 -1.80 5.02
CA LYS A 44 -21.75 -1.97 5.07
C LYS A 44 -22.20 -3.39 4.72
N ASP A 45 -21.27 -4.24 4.29
CA ASP A 45 -21.44 -5.64 3.97
C ASP A 45 -20.95 -6.54 5.11
N ASN A 46 -20.82 -7.83 4.88
CA ASN A 46 -20.34 -8.82 5.85
C ASN A 46 -18.82 -8.83 6.05
N THR A 47 -18.10 -7.75 5.71
CA THR A 47 -16.63 -7.67 5.86
C THR A 47 -16.19 -7.88 7.31
N GLU A 48 -16.89 -7.28 8.27
CA GLU A 48 -16.56 -7.41 9.70
C GLU A 48 -16.68 -8.85 10.18
N GLU A 49 -17.82 -9.48 9.89
CA GLU A 49 -18.07 -10.87 10.27
C GLU A 49 -17.02 -11.81 9.67
N ALA A 50 -16.67 -11.60 8.40
CA ALA A 50 -15.65 -12.40 7.71
C ALA A 50 -14.28 -12.26 8.36
N ILE A 51 -13.87 -11.04 8.75
CA ILE A 51 -12.60 -10.78 9.45
C ILE A 51 -12.57 -11.46 10.82
N LEU A 52 -13.63 -11.27 11.62
CA LEU A 52 -13.70 -11.82 12.98
C LEU A 52 -13.75 -13.35 12.97
N ALA A 53 -14.51 -13.95 12.06
CA ALA A 53 -14.54 -15.38 11.85
C ALA A 53 -13.16 -15.93 11.43
N TYR A 54 -12.47 -15.27 10.51
CA TYR A 54 -11.14 -15.68 10.09
C TYR A 54 -10.13 -15.60 11.26
N LYS A 55 -10.16 -14.51 12.02
CA LYS A 55 -9.30 -14.34 13.21
C LYS A 55 -9.53 -15.44 14.24
N ALA A 56 -10.80 -15.79 14.53
CA ALA A 56 -11.15 -16.85 15.46
C ALA A 56 -10.66 -18.23 14.98
N ALA A 57 -10.74 -18.50 13.68
CA ALA A 57 -10.27 -19.75 13.07
C ALA A 57 -8.74 -19.86 12.96
N ASN A 58 -7.99 -18.76 13.16
CA ASN A 58 -6.53 -18.71 13.03
C ASN A 58 -5.89 -18.01 14.24
N PRO A 59 -5.98 -18.58 15.46
CA PRO A 59 -5.51 -17.94 16.68
C PRO A 59 -3.98 -17.71 16.70
N ASP A 60 -3.21 -18.53 15.99
CA ASP A 60 -1.76 -18.43 15.88
C ASP A 60 -1.29 -17.30 14.95
N LEU A 61 -2.19 -16.71 14.16
CA LEU A 61 -1.88 -15.61 13.26
C LEU A 61 -2.13 -14.28 14.00
N PRO A 62 -1.10 -13.43 14.20
CA PRO A 62 -1.26 -12.19 14.96
C PRO A 62 -2.04 -11.15 14.15
N ILE A 63 -3.37 -11.17 14.28
CA ILE A 63 -4.29 -10.25 13.62
C ILE A 63 -4.80 -9.22 14.62
N THR A 64 -4.49 -7.94 14.37
CA THR A 64 -5.09 -6.79 15.04
C THR A 64 -6.22 -6.25 14.16
N TYR A 65 -7.42 -6.17 14.70
CA TYR A 65 -8.59 -5.61 14.02
C TYR A 65 -8.98 -4.27 14.63
N TYR A 66 -9.20 -3.28 13.78
CA TYR A 66 -9.72 -1.97 14.14
C TYR A 66 -10.87 -1.58 13.22
N LYS A 67 -11.91 -0.93 13.76
CA LYS A 67 -13.07 -0.45 13.00
C LYS A 67 -13.25 1.05 13.20
N HIS A 68 -13.41 1.78 12.10
CA HIS A 68 -13.86 3.16 12.14
C HIS A 68 -15.38 3.24 12.37
N GLU A 69 -15.85 4.23 13.11
CA GLU A 69 -17.28 4.45 13.35
C GLU A 69 -17.99 5.00 12.09
N VAL A 70 -17.26 5.73 11.26
CA VAL A 70 -17.74 6.27 9.97
C VAL A 70 -16.71 6.03 8.88
N ASN A 71 -17.15 5.95 7.63
CA ASN A 71 -16.24 5.83 6.49
C ASN A 71 -15.42 7.12 6.34
N MET A 72 -14.11 7.01 6.53
CA MET A 72 -13.15 8.09 6.46
C MET A 72 -12.27 8.06 5.21
N GLY A 73 -12.28 6.96 4.47
CA GLY A 73 -11.52 6.71 3.25
C GLY A 73 -10.22 5.91 3.45
N LYS A 74 -9.70 5.34 2.35
CA LYS A 74 -8.52 4.45 2.34
C LYS A 74 -7.32 5.06 3.08
N GLY A 75 -6.98 6.33 2.79
CA GLY A 75 -5.85 7.01 3.44
C GLY A 75 -6.03 7.09 4.96
N ALA A 76 -7.24 7.38 5.46
CA ALA A 76 -7.49 7.42 6.90
C ALA A 76 -7.34 6.02 7.55
N ALA A 77 -7.77 4.98 6.88
CA ALA A 77 -7.56 3.60 7.34
C ALA A 77 -6.07 3.25 7.38
N LEU A 78 -5.29 3.70 6.37
CA LEU A 78 -3.84 3.55 6.36
C LEU A 78 -3.18 4.32 7.52
N HIS A 79 -3.60 5.57 7.80
CA HIS A 79 -3.07 6.32 8.94
C HIS A 79 -3.27 5.58 10.25
N THR A 80 -4.47 5.01 10.46
CA THR A 80 -4.80 4.23 11.66
C THR A 80 -3.92 2.99 11.73
N GLY A 81 -3.81 2.21 10.66
CA GLY A 81 -3.02 0.99 10.62
C GLY A 81 -1.52 1.24 10.80
N ILE A 82 -0.97 2.26 10.14
CA ILE A 82 0.44 2.66 10.28
C ILE A 82 0.75 3.06 11.72
N LYS A 83 -0.15 3.83 12.36
CA LYS A 83 0.04 4.29 13.74
C LYS A 83 0.15 3.15 14.76
N ILE A 84 -0.61 2.06 14.57
CA ILE A 84 -0.63 0.91 15.48
C ILE A 84 0.38 -0.18 15.10
N ALA A 85 1.04 -0.06 13.96
CA ALA A 85 2.06 -1.00 13.50
C ALA A 85 3.26 -1.05 14.47
N THR A 86 3.72 -2.26 14.80
CA THR A 86 4.80 -2.49 15.77
C THR A 86 6.01 -3.21 15.17
N GLY A 87 5.93 -3.69 13.91
CA GLY A 87 7.03 -4.35 13.21
C GLY A 87 8.16 -3.39 12.83
N ASP A 88 9.31 -3.94 12.47
CA ASP A 88 10.44 -3.15 11.99
C ASP A 88 10.15 -2.50 10.63
N TYR A 89 9.36 -3.20 9.83
CA TYR A 89 8.91 -2.77 8.51
C TYR A 89 7.38 -2.70 8.44
N VAL A 90 6.86 -1.79 7.63
CA VAL A 90 5.43 -1.64 7.36
C VAL A 90 5.18 -1.76 5.86
N ILE A 91 4.29 -2.65 5.46
CA ILE A 91 3.80 -2.76 4.07
C ILE A 91 2.31 -2.46 4.02
N ILE A 92 1.88 -1.83 2.93
CA ILE A 92 0.48 -1.63 2.60
C ILE A 92 0.02 -2.78 1.70
N GLN A 93 -1.09 -3.43 2.05
CA GLN A 93 -1.72 -4.50 1.30
C GLN A 93 -3.18 -4.18 1.04
N ASP A 94 -3.54 -4.02 -0.22
CA ASP A 94 -4.96 -3.90 -0.59
C ASP A 94 -5.68 -5.26 -0.44
N ALA A 95 -6.96 -5.24 -0.04
CA ALA A 95 -7.74 -6.44 0.22
C ALA A 95 -8.26 -7.14 -1.06
N ASP A 96 -8.01 -6.58 -2.23
CA ASP A 96 -8.67 -6.88 -3.50
C ASP A 96 -7.97 -7.90 -4.41
N LEU A 97 -6.88 -8.53 -3.95
CA LEU A 97 -6.09 -9.54 -4.67
C LEU A 97 -5.34 -9.05 -5.92
N GLU A 98 -5.32 -7.74 -6.20
CA GLU A 98 -4.57 -7.21 -7.35
C GLU A 98 -3.04 -7.34 -7.15
N TYR A 99 -2.58 -7.33 -5.90
CA TYR A 99 -1.19 -7.51 -5.49
C TYR A 99 -0.98 -8.84 -4.78
N ASP A 100 0.10 -9.54 -5.11
CA ASP A 100 0.37 -10.88 -4.55
C ASP A 100 1.31 -10.79 -3.33
N PRO A 101 0.90 -11.32 -2.16
CA PRO A 101 1.75 -11.41 -0.97
C PRO A 101 3.09 -12.15 -1.15
N GLU A 102 3.22 -13.04 -2.13
CA GLU A 102 4.50 -13.69 -2.46
C GLU A 102 5.60 -12.67 -2.81
N GLU A 103 5.23 -11.47 -3.29
CA GLU A 103 6.17 -10.39 -3.60
C GLU A 103 6.75 -9.69 -2.35
N TYR A 104 6.28 -10.00 -1.15
CA TYR A 104 6.86 -9.40 0.07
C TYR A 104 8.36 -9.66 0.19
N ASN A 105 8.81 -10.84 -0.22
CA ASN A 105 10.19 -11.24 -0.12
C ASN A 105 11.11 -10.41 -1.04
N VAL A 106 10.65 -10.10 -2.25
CA VAL A 106 11.43 -9.27 -3.18
C VAL A 106 11.47 -7.81 -2.72
N LEU A 107 10.38 -7.32 -2.11
CA LEU A 107 10.31 -5.99 -1.53
C LEU A 107 11.17 -5.84 -0.26
N LEU A 108 11.32 -6.90 0.55
CA LEU A 108 12.12 -6.89 1.77
C LEU A 108 13.63 -7.00 1.50
N LYS A 109 14.01 -7.60 0.37
CA LYS A 109 15.42 -7.88 0.07
C LYS A 109 16.32 -6.64 0.14
N PRO A 110 16.00 -5.46 -0.44
CA PRO A 110 16.87 -4.29 -0.34
C PRO A 110 17.08 -3.78 1.09
N PHE A 111 16.14 -4.02 2.02
CA PHE A 111 16.33 -3.70 3.45
C PHE A 111 17.33 -4.65 4.11
N LEU A 112 17.20 -5.95 3.83
CA LEU A 112 18.07 -6.99 4.40
C LEU A 112 19.49 -6.86 3.91
N ASP A 113 19.68 -6.44 2.66
CA ASP A 113 20.98 -6.14 2.08
C ASP A 113 21.55 -4.79 2.61
N GLY A 114 20.81 -4.07 3.45
CA GLY A 114 21.26 -2.81 4.06
C GLY A 114 21.22 -1.58 3.16
N PHE A 115 20.60 -1.69 1.97
CA PHE A 115 20.60 -0.62 0.97
C PHE A 115 19.42 0.35 1.10
N ALA A 116 18.24 -0.13 1.51
CA ALA A 116 17.03 0.66 1.45
C ALA A 116 16.50 1.11 2.81
N ASP A 117 15.83 2.25 2.80
CA ASP A 117 14.99 2.76 3.89
C ASP A 117 13.51 2.73 3.52
N VAL A 118 13.22 2.77 2.21
CA VAL A 118 11.89 2.62 1.61
C VAL A 118 12.03 1.84 0.30
N VAL A 119 11.10 0.95 0.00
CA VAL A 119 11.04 0.19 -1.26
C VAL A 119 9.64 0.28 -1.85
N TYR A 120 9.58 0.68 -3.11
CA TYR A 120 8.35 0.67 -3.91
C TYR A 120 8.34 -0.54 -4.83
N GLY A 121 7.20 -1.20 -4.94
CA GLY A 121 6.95 -2.13 -6.02
C GLY A 121 6.52 -1.38 -7.28
N THR A 122 6.95 -1.80 -8.45
CA THR A 122 6.49 -1.20 -9.71
C THR A 122 5.85 -2.25 -10.60
N ARG A 123 4.75 -1.86 -11.24
CA ARG A 123 4.02 -2.67 -12.22
C ARG A 123 4.62 -2.58 -13.63
N PHE A 124 5.64 -1.74 -13.82
CA PHE A 124 6.20 -1.38 -15.14
C PHE A 124 7.65 -1.79 -15.34
N MET A 125 8.30 -2.35 -14.34
CA MET A 125 9.67 -2.89 -14.41
C MET A 125 9.69 -4.41 -14.21
N GLY A 126 10.64 -5.06 -14.86
CA GLY A 126 10.92 -6.48 -14.65
C GLY A 126 10.10 -7.41 -15.55
N GLY A 127 10.39 -8.72 -15.43
CA GLY A 127 9.75 -9.79 -16.20
C GLY A 127 8.60 -10.47 -15.47
N ASN A 128 8.07 -9.91 -14.39
CA ASN A 128 6.98 -10.49 -13.63
C ASN A 128 5.66 -10.38 -14.38
N PRO A 129 4.76 -11.39 -14.28
CA PRO A 129 3.45 -11.34 -14.93
C PRO A 129 2.65 -10.13 -14.46
N HIS A 130 2.11 -9.39 -15.43
CA HIS A 130 1.15 -8.34 -15.15
C HIS A 130 0.02 -8.38 -16.17
N ARG A 131 -1.20 -8.17 -15.70
CA ARG A 131 -2.35 -8.07 -16.59
C ARG A 131 -2.23 -6.81 -17.45
N ILE A 132 -2.41 -6.95 -18.76
CA ILE A 132 -2.44 -5.80 -19.66
C ILE A 132 -3.64 -4.94 -19.31
N LEU A 133 -3.35 -3.72 -18.85
CA LEU A 133 -4.36 -2.74 -18.44
C LEU A 133 -4.81 -1.89 -19.62
N PHE A 134 -5.85 -1.08 -19.40
CA PHE A 134 -6.32 -0.12 -20.36
C PHE A 134 -5.24 0.92 -20.68
N PHE A 135 -5.03 1.19 -21.96
CA PHE A 135 -4.01 2.13 -22.46
C PHE A 135 -4.07 3.50 -21.78
N TRP A 136 -5.25 4.11 -21.68
CA TRP A 136 -5.42 5.43 -21.08
C TRP A 136 -5.11 5.48 -19.58
N HIS A 137 -5.37 4.40 -18.86
CA HIS A 137 -4.97 4.29 -17.45
C HIS A 137 -3.44 4.25 -17.29
N SER A 138 -2.77 3.54 -18.18
CA SER A 138 -1.29 3.49 -18.19
C SER A 138 -0.69 4.87 -18.51
N ILE A 139 -1.26 5.59 -19.48
CA ILE A 139 -0.84 6.96 -19.81
C ILE A 139 -1.07 7.89 -18.61
N GLY A 140 -2.27 7.86 -18.00
CA GLY A 140 -2.58 8.67 -16.82
C GLY A 140 -1.61 8.43 -15.66
N ASN A 141 -1.32 7.16 -15.36
CA ASN A 141 -0.38 6.80 -14.31
C ASN A 141 1.06 7.30 -14.61
N ARG A 142 1.52 7.13 -15.85
CA ARG A 142 2.84 7.66 -16.27
C ARG A 142 2.92 9.18 -16.16
N TRP A 143 1.86 9.91 -16.51
CA TRP A 143 1.80 11.36 -16.36
C TRP A 143 1.86 11.80 -14.90
N LEU A 144 1.10 11.15 -14.00
CA LEU A 144 1.15 11.44 -12.57
C LEU A 144 2.53 11.13 -11.99
N THR A 145 3.12 10.00 -12.37
CA THR A 145 4.48 9.63 -11.96
C THR A 145 5.51 10.64 -12.47
N LEU A 146 5.43 11.07 -13.75
CA LEU A 146 6.31 12.09 -14.30
C LEU A 146 6.20 13.41 -13.55
N ALA A 147 4.97 13.89 -13.29
CA ALA A 147 4.74 15.13 -12.55
C ALA A 147 5.31 15.04 -11.12
N SER A 148 5.13 13.89 -10.46
CA SER A 148 5.72 13.62 -9.15
C SER A 148 7.25 13.65 -9.21
N ASN A 149 7.86 12.93 -10.15
CA ASN A 149 9.31 12.87 -10.34
C ASN A 149 9.94 14.26 -10.56
N MET A 150 9.32 15.10 -11.37
CA MET A 150 9.78 16.46 -11.62
C MET A 150 9.84 17.32 -10.36
N LEU A 151 8.88 17.15 -9.44
CA LEU A 151 8.79 17.98 -8.23
C LEU A 151 9.54 17.38 -7.03
N THR A 152 9.73 16.06 -7.01
CA THR A 152 10.45 15.34 -5.95
C THR A 152 11.93 15.12 -6.25
N ASN A 153 12.36 15.32 -7.51
CA ASN A 153 13.66 14.93 -8.03
C ASN A 153 13.95 13.42 -7.86
N LEU A 154 12.89 12.60 -7.95
CA LEU A 154 12.98 11.13 -8.00
C LEU A 154 12.91 10.65 -9.46
N ASN A 155 13.20 9.37 -9.67
CA ASN A 155 13.07 8.73 -10.97
C ASN A 155 12.30 7.40 -10.83
N LEU A 156 11.11 7.47 -10.23
CA LEU A 156 10.20 6.33 -10.09
C LEU A 156 9.57 5.98 -11.43
N THR A 157 9.25 4.70 -11.61
CA THR A 157 8.45 4.23 -12.76
C THR A 157 6.97 4.10 -12.41
N ASP A 158 6.63 3.95 -11.11
CA ASP A 158 5.24 3.76 -10.65
C ASP A 158 4.98 4.38 -9.26
N MET A 159 4.71 5.68 -9.21
CA MET A 159 4.38 6.38 -7.96
C MET A 159 3.06 5.90 -7.33
N GLU A 160 2.08 5.54 -8.16
CA GLU A 160 0.71 5.17 -7.76
C GLU A 160 0.57 3.69 -7.30
N THR A 161 1.67 2.93 -7.24
CA THR A 161 1.63 1.55 -6.74
C THR A 161 1.13 1.49 -5.29
N CYS A 162 0.33 0.48 -4.94
CA CYS A 162 -0.03 0.22 -3.54
C CYS A 162 1.16 -0.37 -2.77
N TYR A 163 1.93 -1.28 -3.40
CA TYR A 163 3.04 -1.95 -2.74
C TYR A 163 4.18 -1.00 -2.44
N LYS A 164 4.19 -0.51 -1.22
CA LYS A 164 5.26 0.29 -0.63
C LYS A 164 5.63 -0.30 0.73
N VAL A 165 6.90 -0.55 0.92
CA VAL A 165 7.46 -0.99 2.20
C VAL A 165 8.32 0.12 2.78
N PHE A 166 8.17 0.34 4.06
CA PHE A 166 8.86 1.39 4.79
C PHE A 166 9.53 0.82 6.04
N LYS A 167 10.66 1.37 6.44
CA LYS A 167 11.04 1.27 7.85
C LYS A 167 9.96 1.95 8.69
N ARG A 168 9.51 1.29 9.77
CA ARG A 168 8.41 1.80 10.61
C ARG A 168 8.67 3.21 11.12
N GLU A 169 9.87 3.48 11.60
CA GLU A 169 10.28 4.78 12.13
C GLU A 169 10.11 5.92 11.10
N ILE A 170 10.35 5.63 9.81
CA ILE A 170 10.20 6.60 8.74
C ILE A 170 8.72 6.92 8.51
N ILE A 171 7.89 5.89 8.28
CA ILE A 171 6.48 6.14 7.93
C ILE A 171 5.69 6.69 9.12
N GLN A 172 6.00 6.28 10.34
CA GLN A 172 5.37 6.83 11.55
C GLN A 172 5.86 8.24 11.89
N GLY A 173 7.06 8.62 11.43
CA GLY A 173 7.60 9.98 11.58
C GLY A 173 6.96 10.99 10.62
N ILE A 174 6.25 10.54 9.58
CA ILE A 174 5.59 11.41 8.60
C ILE A 174 4.18 11.75 9.06
N LYS A 175 3.87 13.05 9.14
CA LYS A 175 2.49 13.51 9.37
C LYS A 175 1.68 13.38 8.09
N LEU A 176 0.88 12.32 7.97
CA LEU A 176 -0.02 12.07 6.84
C LEU A 176 -1.34 12.82 7.03
N GLU A 177 -1.90 13.40 5.95
CA GLU A 177 -3.09 14.25 5.94
C GLU A 177 -4.19 13.73 5.01
N GLU A 178 -3.81 13.09 3.88
CA GLU A 178 -4.76 12.67 2.86
C GLU A 178 -5.55 11.42 3.30
N LYS A 179 -6.86 11.59 3.38
CA LYS A 179 -7.77 10.55 3.89
C LYS A 179 -8.26 9.57 2.81
N ARG A 180 -8.07 9.90 1.53
CA ARG A 180 -8.54 9.10 0.39
C ARG A 180 -7.37 8.71 -0.53
N PHE A 181 -7.56 8.76 -1.85
CA PHE A 181 -6.59 8.38 -2.88
C PHE A 181 -5.48 9.43 -3.12
N GLY A 182 -5.27 10.37 -2.21
CA GLY A 182 -4.11 11.27 -2.23
C GLY A 182 -2.94 10.76 -1.39
N PHE A 183 -3.05 9.58 -0.80
CA PHE A 183 -2.02 9.00 0.07
C PHE A 183 -0.71 8.74 -0.70
N GLU A 184 -0.78 8.10 -1.87
CA GLU A 184 0.38 7.72 -2.67
C GLU A 184 1.23 8.94 -3.07
N PRO A 185 0.67 10.01 -3.67
CA PRO A 185 1.45 11.22 -3.96
C PRO A 185 1.90 11.99 -2.71
N GLU A 186 1.10 12.02 -1.64
CA GLU A 186 1.49 12.67 -0.38
C GLU A 186 2.71 11.98 0.24
N VAL A 187 2.65 10.66 0.42
CA VAL A 187 3.73 9.91 1.06
C VAL A 187 5.01 9.98 0.23
N THR A 188 4.91 9.94 -1.10
CA THR A 188 6.05 10.06 -1.99
C THR A 188 6.71 11.44 -1.87
N ALA A 189 5.92 12.51 -1.89
CA ALA A 189 6.43 13.87 -1.71
C ALA A 189 7.11 14.06 -0.35
N LYS A 190 6.51 13.57 0.74
CA LYS A 190 7.08 13.72 2.09
C LYS A 190 8.33 12.88 2.32
N ILE A 191 8.39 11.67 1.75
CA ILE A 191 9.60 10.83 1.79
C ILE A 191 10.75 11.48 1.03
N SER A 192 10.51 12.04 -0.16
CA SER A 192 11.56 12.68 -0.96
C SER A 192 12.23 13.85 -0.24
N GLN A 193 11.58 14.44 0.77
CA GLN A 193 12.09 15.54 1.56
C GLN A 193 12.96 15.10 2.75
N ILE A 194 13.02 13.81 3.05
CA ILE A 194 13.87 13.29 4.14
C ILE A 194 15.33 13.28 3.67
N PRO A 195 16.24 13.97 4.37
CA PRO A 195 17.64 14.00 3.96
C PRO A 195 18.26 12.60 3.88
N LYS A 196 18.98 12.32 2.79
CA LYS A 196 19.72 11.06 2.57
C LYS A 196 18.83 9.81 2.56
N ILE A 197 17.53 9.94 2.32
CA ILE A 197 16.62 8.79 2.19
C ILE A 197 17.09 7.87 1.06
N ARG A 198 17.10 6.57 1.32
CA ARG A 198 17.46 5.55 0.34
C ARG A 198 16.18 4.86 -0.14
N LEU A 199 15.65 5.36 -1.24
CA LEU A 199 14.45 4.83 -1.90
C LEU A 199 14.85 3.90 -3.03
N TYR A 200 14.31 2.68 -3.04
CA TYR A 200 14.51 1.67 -4.06
C TYR A 200 13.18 1.32 -4.73
N GLU A 201 13.25 0.85 -5.97
CA GLU A 201 12.11 0.36 -6.72
C GLU A 201 12.40 -1.05 -7.23
N VAL A 202 11.43 -1.97 -7.10
CA VAL A 202 11.56 -3.37 -7.54
C VAL A 202 10.34 -3.77 -8.37
N GLY A 203 10.54 -4.56 -9.42
CA GLY A 203 9.46 -5.07 -10.25
C GLY A 203 8.61 -6.09 -9.50
N ILE A 204 7.28 -5.98 -9.62
CA ILE A 204 6.30 -6.88 -9.01
C ILE A 204 5.28 -7.37 -10.03
N SER A 205 4.62 -8.49 -9.74
CA SER A 205 3.45 -8.95 -10.47
C SER A 205 2.22 -8.09 -10.14
N TYR A 206 1.28 -8.01 -11.10
CA TYR A 206 0.04 -7.26 -10.91
C TYR A 206 -1.14 -7.87 -11.66
N TYR A 207 -2.22 -8.16 -10.93
CA TYR A 207 -3.42 -8.82 -11.44
C TYR A 207 -4.62 -7.86 -11.42
N GLY A 208 -4.46 -6.72 -12.09
CA GLY A 208 -5.45 -5.64 -12.09
C GLY A 208 -6.85 -6.07 -12.49
N ARG A 209 -7.88 -5.46 -11.87
CA ARG A 209 -9.29 -5.69 -12.12
C ARG A 209 -9.84 -4.76 -13.20
N THR A 210 -10.87 -5.23 -13.92
CA THR A 210 -11.70 -4.38 -14.78
C THR A 210 -12.75 -3.64 -13.95
N TYR A 211 -13.47 -2.68 -14.58
CA TYR A 211 -14.60 -2.01 -13.92
C TYR A 211 -15.74 -2.98 -13.58
N GLU A 212 -15.97 -3.99 -14.41
CA GLU A 212 -16.95 -5.06 -14.16
C GLU A 212 -16.53 -5.93 -12.96
N GLU A 213 -15.23 -6.09 -12.73
CA GLU A 213 -14.65 -6.79 -11.59
C GLU A 213 -14.53 -5.90 -10.33
N GLY A 214 -15.11 -4.69 -10.34
CA GLY A 214 -15.21 -3.83 -9.17
C GLY A 214 -14.08 -2.80 -8.97
N LYS A 215 -13.37 -2.39 -10.04
CA LYS A 215 -12.40 -1.30 -9.96
C LYS A 215 -13.07 0.00 -9.53
N LYS A 216 -12.58 0.61 -8.45
CA LYS A 216 -13.21 1.77 -7.78
C LYS A 216 -12.61 3.13 -8.19
N ILE A 217 -11.40 3.16 -8.79
CA ILE A 217 -10.65 4.39 -9.10
C ILE A 217 -11.17 5.02 -10.40
N GLY A 218 -11.43 6.33 -10.38
CA GLY A 218 -11.93 7.10 -11.51
C GLY A 218 -11.11 8.35 -11.82
N TRP A 219 -11.51 9.10 -12.86
CA TRP A 219 -10.83 10.31 -13.31
C TRP A 219 -10.72 11.43 -12.24
N LYS A 220 -11.68 11.49 -11.30
CA LYS A 220 -11.66 12.44 -10.18
C LYS A 220 -10.48 12.19 -9.25
N ASP A 221 -10.06 10.94 -9.10
CA ASP A 221 -8.93 10.57 -8.26
C ASP A 221 -7.60 11.00 -8.89
N ALA A 222 -7.49 10.99 -10.23
CA ALA A 222 -6.33 11.51 -10.94
C ALA A 222 -6.15 13.03 -10.72
N PHE A 223 -7.25 13.82 -10.75
CA PHE A 223 -7.18 15.25 -10.42
C PHE A 223 -6.78 15.48 -8.96
N ARG A 224 -7.28 14.64 -8.03
CA ARG A 224 -6.89 14.72 -6.63
C ARG A 224 -5.41 14.39 -6.46
N ALA A 225 -4.91 13.35 -7.14
CA ALA A 225 -3.48 13.00 -7.13
C ALA A 225 -2.62 14.15 -7.61
N LEU A 226 -2.97 14.78 -8.74
CA LEU A 226 -2.25 15.94 -9.25
C LEU A 226 -2.25 17.11 -8.26
N TYR A 227 -3.40 17.40 -7.64
CA TYR A 227 -3.48 18.42 -6.58
C TYR A 227 -2.53 18.08 -5.42
N CYS A 228 -2.48 16.83 -4.97
CA CYS A 228 -1.60 16.40 -3.88
C CYS A 228 -0.12 16.50 -4.27
N ILE A 229 0.23 16.11 -5.52
CA ILE A 229 1.59 16.27 -6.05
C ILE A 229 2.03 17.73 -5.94
N VAL A 230 1.20 18.69 -6.38
CA VAL A 230 1.51 20.12 -6.30
C VAL A 230 1.54 20.61 -4.85
N LYS A 231 0.50 20.28 -4.06
CA LYS A 231 0.33 20.74 -2.67
C LYS A 231 1.54 20.38 -1.82
N TYR A 232 1.96 19.10 -1.82
CA TYR A 232 2.98 18.61 -0.90
C TYR A 232 4.42 18.85 -1.35
N ASN A 233 4.62 19.25 -2.60
CA ASN A 233 5.95 19.59 -3.11
C ASN A 233 6.21 21.10 -3.15
N ILE A 234 5.21 21.91 -3.47
CA ILE A 234 5.39 23.36 -3.64
C ILE A 234 5.01 24.12 -2.36
N PHE A 235 3.87 23.79 -1.75
CA PHE A 235 3.37 24.47 -0.54
C PHE A 235 3.83 23.73 0.73
N LYS A 236 5.15 23.59 0.88
CA LYS A 236 5.76 23.01 2.09
C LYS A 236 5.33 23.79 3.32
N LYS A 237 4.64 23.13 4.25
CA LYS A 237 4.45 23.63 5.61
C LYS A 237 5.29 22.83 6.58
#